data_ed7cecaa72791881d0189c9587c245c6
#
_entry.id   ed7cecaa72791881d0189c9587c245c6
#
_cell.length_a   1.000
_cell.length_b   1.000
_cell.length_c   1.000
_cell.angle_alpha   90.00
_cell.angle_beta   90.00
_cell.angle_gamma   90.00
#
_symmetry.space_group_name_H-M   'P 1'
#
loop_
_entity.id
_entity.type
_entity.pdbx_description
1 polymer ?
#
loop_
_entity_poly.entity_id
_entity_poly.type
_entity_poly.pdbx_seq_one_letter_code
_entity_poly.pdbx_strand_id
1 'polypeptide(L)'
;MGELLLLGGLGVLGYIVWQPWHTGVGVTAKQTELSAANSARWAQEGADPKPLMVDGVPVPKKPAAAETFATLYSPAFGTTYANAIGETTDWWTVLNLDEKGIGHYEQTQLPGEFGNFALAGHRSGPLINSFREVMNLRVGDPLFIETKDGWYIYRFRDIEYVLPNETDVLNPFPRLEGEPGKDRIMTFTTCHPKLAGSDERAIAYSVFEGFQPRSEGIPDELLKLNPSLKGAKS
;
A
#
# COMPACT_ATOMS: atom_id res chain seq x y z
N MET A 1 25.28 24.29 37.02
CA MET A 1 24.00 24.67 36.36
C MET A 1 24.07 24.43 34.84
N GLY A 2 25.12 24.85 34.12
CA GLY A 2 25.22 24.62 32.65
C GLY A 2 25.25 23.17 32.22
N GLU A 3 25.93 22.31 32.97
CA GLU A 3 26.00 20.86 32.68
C GLU A 3 24.66 20.16 32.79
N LEU A 4 23.83 20.53 33.77
CA LEU A 4 22.45 19.97 33.89
C LEU A 4 21.56 20.39 32.77
N LEU A 5 21.69 21.62 32.27
CA LEU A 5 20.93 22.08 31.07
C LEU A 5 21.40 21.38 29.80
N LEU A 6 22.70 21.13 29.68
CA LEU A 6 23.27 20.42 28.53
C LEU A 6 22.82 18.95 28.51
N LEU A 7 22.87 18.26 29.65
CA LEU A 7 22.40 16.89 29.78
C LEU A 7 20.89 16.79 29.56
N GLY A 8 20.10 17.73 30.07
CA GLY A 8 18.67 17.83 29.82
C GLY A 8 18.37 18.04 28.33
N GLY A 9 19.09 18.93 27.66
CA GLY A 9 18.97 19.18 26.23
C GLY A 9 19.31 17.95 25.37
N LEU A 10 20.39 17.23 25.68
CA LEU A 10 20.76 15.98 25.03
C LEU A 10 19.71 14.89 25.25
N GLY A 11 19.13 14.81 26.45
CA GLY A 11 18.06 13.87 26.76
C GLY A 11 16.79 14.15 25.93
N VAL A 12 16.39 15.39 25.78
CA VAL A 12 15.25 15.80 24.94
C VAL A 12 15.53 15.51 23.46
N LEU A 13 16.72 15.84 22.96
CA LEU A 13 17.11 15.52 21.57
C LEU A 13 17.10 14.02 21.32
N GLY A 14 17.66 13.22 22.25
CA GLY A 14 17.63 11.77 22.18
C GLY A 14 16.22 11.22 22.16
N TYR A 15 15.32 11.76 22.97
CA TYR A 15 13.90 11.37 23.00
C TYR A 15 13.18 11.72 21.70
N ILE A 16 13.40 12.92 21.14
CA ILE A 16 12.80 13.35 19.86
C ILE A 16 13.21 12.44 18.71
N VAL A 17 14.45 11.95 18.70
CA VAL A 17 14.94 11.03 17.65
C VAL A 17 14.43 9.59 17.90
N TRP A 18 14.43 9.15 19.16
CA TRP A 18 14.08 7.78 19.53
C TRP A 18 12.57 7.49 19.41
N GLN A 19 11.72 8.43 19.80
CA GLN A 19 10.28 8.22 19.86
C GLN A 19 9.64 7.88 18.50
N PRO A 20 9.89 8.61 17.39
CA PRO A 20 9.33 8.27 16.08
C PRO A 20 9.82 6.93 15.56
N TRP A 21 11.07 6.58 15.85
CA TRP A 21 11.63 5.28 15.46
C TRP A 21 10.94 4.13 16.20
N HIS A 22 10.81 4.24 17.52
CA HIS A 22 10.16 3.20 18.34
C HIS A 22 8.69 3.02 17.97
N THR A 23 7.97 4.12 17.75
CA THR A 23 6.55 4.07 17.37
C THR A 23 6.36 3.46 15.97
N GLY A 24 7.22 3.83 15.01
CA GLY A 24 7.16 3.28 13.65
C GLY A 24 7.37 1.76 13.60
N VAL A 25 8.29 1.23 14.41
CA VAL A 25 8.50 -0.23 14.53
C VAL A 25 7.25 -0.93 15.06
N GLY A 26 6.60 -0.35 16.08
CA GLY A 26 5.36 -0.90 16.65
C GLY A 26 4.19 -0.93 15.65
N VAL A 27 4.00 0.14 14.89
CA VAL A 27 2.95 0.21 13.86
C VAL A 27 3.19 -0.80 12.74
N THR A 28 4.42 -0.90 12.23
CA THR A 28 4.76 -1.88 11.19
C THR A 28 4.50 -3.31 11.66
N ALA A 29 4.89 -3.67 12.88
CA ALA A 29 4.64 -4.98 13.44
C ALA A 29 3.15 -5.28 13.53
N LYS A 30 2.35 -4.33 14.03
CA LYS A 30 0.89 -4.45 14.10
C LYS A 30 0.24 -4.62 12.71
N GLN A 31 0.67 -3.82 11.72
CA GLN A 31 0.18 -3.93 10.35
C GLN A 31 0.48 -5.29 9.73
N THR A 32 1.67 -5.83 9.96
CA THR A 32 2.05 -7.18 9.50
C THR A 32 1.18 -8.26 10.16
N GLU A 33 0.94 -8.16 11.48
CA GLU A 33 0.06 -9.09 12.21
C GLU A 33 -1.38 -9.04 11.70
N LEU A 34 -1.94 -7.85 11.52
CA LEU A 34 -3.31 -7.66 11.02
C LEU A 34 -3.45 -8.12 9.57
N SER A 35 -2.44 -7.90 8.75
CA SER A 35 -2.41 -8.40 7.38
C SER A 35 -2.42 -9.93 7.34
N ALA A 36 -1.67 -10.58 8.23
CA ALA A 36 -1.69 -12.03 8.37
C ALA A 36 -3.07 -12.54 8.85
N ALA A 37 -3.71 -11.83 9.79
CA ALA A 37 -5.06 -12.15 10.25
C ALA A 37 -6.10 -12.00 9.13
N ASN A 38 -6.01 -10.95 8.30
CA ASN A 38 -6.87 -10.76 7.14
C ASN A 38 -6.67 -11.90 6.12
N SER A 39 -5.43 -12.26 5.80
CA SER A 39 -5.11 -13.36 4.90
C SER A 39 -5.72 -14.70 5.39
N ALA A 40 -5.57 -15.01 6.68
CA ALA A 40 -6.16 -16.19 7.29
C ALA A 40 -7.69 -16.18 7.25
N ARG A 41 -8.33 -15.03 7.48
CA ARG A 41 -9.78 -14.87 7.35
C ARG A 41 -10.24 -15.13 5.92
N TRP A 42 -9.61 -14.51 4.92
CA TRP A 42 -9.94 -14.70 3.51
C TRP A 42 -9.71 -16.15 3.05
N ALA A 43 -8.71 -16.83 3.59
CA ALA A 43 -8.51 -18.26 3.33
C ALA A 43 -9.66 -19.12 3.86
N GLN A 44 -10.28 -18.75 4.98
CA GLN A 44 -11.45 -19.43 5.53
C GLN A 44 -12.75 -19.10 4.78
N GLU A 45 -12.93 -17.83 4.39
CA GLU A 45 -14.10 -17.38 3.62
C GLU A 45 -14.10 -17.96 2.20
N GLY A 46 -12.93 -18.19 1.63
CA GLY A 46 -12.73 -18.61 0.25
C GLY A 46 -13.00 -17.50 -0.77
N ALA A 47 -12.57 -17.76 -1.99
CA ALA A 47 -12.81 -16.85 -3.11
C ALA A 47 -14.31 -16.72 -3.44
N ASP A 48 -14.70 -15.61 -4.07
CA ASP A 48 -16.07 -15.47 -4.56
C ASP A 48 -16.39 -16.60 -5.58
N PRO A 49 -17.43 -17.37 -5.38
CA PRO A 49 -17.78 -18.46 -6.32
C PRO A 49 -18.23 -17.95 -7.71
N LYS A 50 -18.58 -16.65 -7.82
CA LYS A 50 -19.01 -16.01 -9.07
C LYS A 50 -18.46 -14.57 -9.13
N PRO A 51 -17.14 -14.40 -9.20
CA PRO A 51 -16.56 -13.06 -9.28
C PRO A 51 -16.91 -12.41 -10.62
N LEU A 52 -16.97 -11.09 -10.64
CA LEU A 52 -16.91 -10.36 -11.91
C LEU A 52 -15.58 -10.65 -12.58
N MET A 53 -15.60 -11.08 -13.84
CA MET A 53 -14.39 -11.35 -14.61
C MET A 53 -14.17 -10.28 -15.67
N VAL A 54 -12.99 -9.69 -15.71
CA VAL A 54 -12.57 -8.76 -16.75
C VAL A 54 -11.35 -9.36 -17.45
N ASP A 55 -11.52 -9.73 -18.71
CA ASP A 55 -10.49 -10.39 -19.54
C ASP A 55 -9.72 -11.52 -18.79
N GLY A 56 -10.48 -12.41 -18.14
CA GLY A 56 -9.94 -13.56 -17.42
C GLY A 56 -9.40 -13.28 -16.01
N VAL A 57 -9.45 -12.04 -15.55
CA VAL A 57 -9.00 -11.64 -14.19
C VAL A 57 -10.24 -11.34 -13.33
N PRO A 58 -10.34 -11.93 -12.12
CA PRO A 58 -11.43 -11.59 -11.21
C PRO A 58 -11.29 -10.16 -10.70
N VAL A 59 -12.43 -9.52 -10.44
CA VAL A 59 -12.53 -8.20 -9.82
C VAL A 59 -13.24 -8.36 -8.49
N PRO A 60 -12.68 -7.87 -7.39
CA PRO A 60 -13.33 -7.92 -6.09
C PRO A 60 -14.68 -7.18 -6.12
N LYS A 61 -15.61 -7.58 -5.27
CA LYS A 61 -16.82 -6.78 -5.05
C LYS A 61 -16.42 -5.41 -4.51
N LYS A 62 -17.14 -4.37 -4.95
CA LYS A 62 -16.91 -3.02 -4.42
C LYS A 62 -17.06 -3.03 -2.90
N PRO A 63 -16.00 -2.64 -2.17
CA PRO A 63 -16.02 -2.65 -0.72
C PRO A 63 -16.95 -1.56 -0.16
N ALA A 64 -17.43 -1.75 1.06
CA ALA A 64 -18.09 -0.67 1.80
C ALA A 64 -17.07 0.39 2.24
N ALA A 65 -17.54 1.60 2.50
CA ALA A 65 -16.68 2.68 2.98
C ALA A 65 -15.90 2.25 4.23
N ALA A 66 -14.60 2.51 4.22
CA ALA A 66 -13.62 2.11 5.24
C ALA A 66 -13.44 0.59 5.45
N GLU A 67 -14.06 -0.26 4.64
CA GLU A 67 -13.82 -1.71 4.69
C GLU A 67 -12.38 -2.05 4.28
N THR A 68 -11.72 -2.93 5.03
CA THR A 68 -10.45 -3.53 4.62
C THR A 68 -10.71 -4.66 3.65
N PHE A 69 -10.33 -4.49 2.40
CA PHE A 69 -10.62 -5.44 1.31
C PHE A 69 -9.38 -6.04 0.65
N ALA A 70 -8.21 -5.45 0.90
CA ALA A 70 -6.96 -5.92 0.32
C ALA A 70 -5.77 -5.68 1.26
N THR A 71 -4.64 -6.30 0.95
CA THR A 71 -3.33 -6.06 1.59
C THR A 71 -2.28 -5.85 0.51
N LEU A 72 -1.47 -4.80 0.65
CA LEU A 72 -0.28 -4.57 -0.16
C LEU A 72 0.93 -5.23 0.48
N TYR A 73 1.65 -6.03 -0.28
CA TYR A 73 2.99 -6.51 0.03
C TYR A 73 3.99 -5.86 -0.93
N SER A 74 5.01 -5.21 -0.38
CA SER A 74 6.08 -4.56 -1.15
C SER A 74 7.44 -4.89 -0.54
N PRO A 75 8.16 -5.90 -1.06
CA PRO A 75 9.50 -6.22 -0.57
C PRO A 75 10.50 -5.05 -0.64
N ALA A 76 10.32 -4.13 -1.59
CA ALA A 76 11.13 -2.92 -1.71
C ALA A 76 10.94 -1.93 -0.54
N PHE A 77 9.80 -1.99 0.16
CA PHE A 77 9.56 -1.18 1.37
C PHE A 77 10.08 -1.86 2.64
N GLY A 78 10.39 -3.13 2.54
CA GLY A 78 10.90 -3.98 3.62
C GLY A 78 10.47 -5.43 3.39
N THR A 79 11.36 -6.37 3.73
CA THR A 79 11.14 -7.80 3.46
C THR A 79 9.87 -8.36 4.10
N THR A 80 9.40 -7.76 5.20
CA THR A 80 8.17 -8.17 5.90
C THR A 80 7.01 -7.18 5.71
N TYR A 81 7.18 -6.20 4.81
CA TYR A 81 6.16 -5.17 4.62
C TYR A 81 4.85 -5.79 4.10
N ALA A 82 3.81 -5.62 4.91
CA ALA A 82 2.43 -5.97 4.59
C ALA A 82 1.51 -4.93 5.23
N ASN A 83 0.68 -4.27 4.43
CA ASN A 83 -0.17 -3.18 4.91
C ASN A 83 -1.58 -3.28 4.32
N ALA A 84 -2.58 -3.22 5.20
CA ALA A 84 -3.98 -3.31 4.82
C ALA A 84 -4.44 -2.08 4.02
N ILE A 85 -5.28 -2.32 3.02
CA ILE A 85 -5.91 -1.31 2.18
C ILE A 85 -7.38 -1.21 2.58
N GLY A 86 -7.80 -0.01 2.97
CA GLY A 86 -9.20 0.31 3.22
C GLY A 86 -9.83 1.06 2.06
N GLU A 87 -11.15 0.90 1.87
CA GLU A 87 -11.91 1.72 0.94
C GLU A 87 -12.05 3.14 1.49
N THR A 88 -11.89 4.14 0.64
CA THR A 88 -11.80 5.58 0.91
C THR A 88 -10.42 6.07 1.34
N THR A 89 -10.14 7.33 1.03
CA THR A 89 -8.93 8.05 1.46
C THR A 89 -9.21 8.99 2.66
N ASP A 90 -10.26 8.72 3.41
CA ASP A 90 -10.60 9.52 4.59
C ASP A 90 -9.54 9.35 5.69
N TRP A 91 -9.15 10.49 6.25
CA TRP A 91 -8.06 10.57 7.23
C TRP A 91 -8.36 9.80 8.52
N TRP A 92 -9.59 9.84 8.98
CA TRP A 92 -9.97 9.36 10.30
C TRP A 92 -10.37 7.88 10.31
N THR A 93 -10.85 7.39 9.19
CA THR A 93 -11.35 6.01 9.07
C THR A 93 -10.39 5.07 8.36
N VAL A 94 -9.36 5.62 7.65
CA VAL A 94 -8.38 4.82 6.92
C VAL A 94 -6.95 5.32 7.08
N LEU A 95 -6.63 6.55 6.63
CA LEU A 95 -5.22 6.94 6.47
C LEU A 95 -4.46 7.10 7.79
N ASN A 96 -5.12 7.54 8.86
CA ASN A 96 -4.52 7.72 10.18
C ASN A 96 -4.72 6.54 11.14
N LEU A 97 -5.33 5.44 10.67
CA LEU A 97 -5.48 4.25 11.48
C LEU A 97 -4.28 3.32 11.33
N ASP A 98 -3.71 2.90 12.45
CA ASP A 98 -2.60 1.95 12.50
C ASP A 98 -2.97 0.54 12.03
N GLU A 99 -4.27 0.22 11.97
CA GLU A 99 -4.79 -1.01 11.39
C GLU A 99 -4.87 -0.99 9.85
N LYS A 100 -4.80 0.19 9.22
CA LYS A 100 -4.94 0.38 7.77
C LYS A 100 -3.77 1.18 7.21
N GLY A 101 -3.93 2.50 7.05
CA GLY A 101 -2.88 3.43 6.62
C GLY A 101 -2.71 3.55 5.11
N ILE A 102 -3.36 2.68 4.31
CA ILE A 102 -3.48 2.82 2.86
C ILE A 102 -4.96 2.92 2.52
N GLY A 103 -5.32 3.95 1.75
CA GLY A 103 -6.67 4.19 1.27
C GLY A 103 -6.79 4.05 -0.23
N HIS A 104 -7.86 3.42 -0.70
CA HIS A 104 -8.23 3.38 -2.10
C HIS A 104 -9.05 4.62 -2.46
N TYR A 105 -8.77 5.22 -3.61
CA TYR A 105 -9.59 6.30 -4.16
C TYR A 105 -10.88 5.71 -4.76
N GLU A 106 -12.01 5.90 -4.10
CA GLU A 106 -13.32 5.30 -4.39
C GLU A 106 -13.83 5.51 -5.83
N GLN A 107 -13.34 6.55 -6.50
CA GLN A 107 -13.66 6.88 -7.89
C GLN A 107 -12.75 6.21 -8.92
N THR A 108 -11.72 5.49 -8.46
CA THR A 108 -10.80 4.77 -9.33
C THR A 108 -11.16 3.28 -9.40
N GLN A 109 -10.48 2.53 -10.25
CA GLN A 109 -10.76 1.12 -10.48
C GLN A 109 -10.30 0.24 -9.33
N LEU A 110 -10.94 -0.90 -9.18
CA LEU A 110 -10.50 -1.99 -8.28
C LEU A 110 -9.41 -2.83 -8.95
N PRO A 111 -8.61 -3.60 -8.18
CA PRO A 111 -7.62 -4.49 -8.76
C PRO A 111 -8.29 -5.50 -9.70
N GLY A 112 -7.72 -5.68 -10.89
CA GLY A 112 -8.26 -6.55 -11.93
C GLY A 112 -9.15 -5.86 -12.96
N GLU A 113 -9.68 -4.66 -12.70
CA GLU A 113 -10.36 -3.85 -13.71
C GLU A 113 -9.35 -3.23 -14.68
N PHE A 114 -9.79 -2.93 -15.90
CA PHE A 114 -9.04 -2.05 -16.80
C PHE A 114 -9.06 -0.63 -16.25
N GLY A 115 -7.91 0.02 -16.24
CA GLY A 115 -7.75 1.38 -15.75
C GLY A 115 -6.79 1.46 -14.57
N ASN A 116 -7.05 2.37 -13.66
CA ASN A 116 -6.11 2.80 -12.62
C ASN A 116 -6.64 2.49 -11.21
N PHE A 117 -6.06 1.50 -10.57
CA PHE A 117 -6.26 1.21 -9.16
C PHE A 117 -5.37 2.15 -8.33
N ALA A 118 -5.93 3.24 -7.83
CA ALA A 118 -5.16 4.29 -7.17
C ALA A 118 -5.26 4.23 -5.65
N LEU A 119 -4.12 4.35 -4.99
CA LEU A 119 -3.94 4.23 -3.56
C LEU A 119 -3.26 5.48 -2.98
N ALA A 120 -3.72 5.92 -1.81
CA ALA A 120 -3.10 6.98 -1.02
C ALA A 120 -2.48 6.41 0.26
N GLY A 121 -1.36 7.00 0.69
CA GLY A 121 -0.75 6.69 1.97
C GLY A 121 0.21 7.76 2.43
N HIS A 122 0.41 7.90 3.75
CA HIS A 122 1.35 8.85 4.30
C HIS A 122 2.80 8.46 4.02
N ARG A 123 3.65 9.46 3.75
CA ARG A 123 5.09 9.28 3.63
C ARG A 123 5.86 9.68 4.88
N SER A 124 5.35 10.67 5.59
CA SER A 124 5.96 11.22 6.81
C SER A 124 4.87 11.64 7.77
N GLY A 125 4.55 10.79 8.69
CA GLY A 125 3.65 11.08 9.79
C GLY A 125 4.32 10.69 11.12
N PRO A 126 3.80 11.15 12.24
CA PRO A 126 4.35 10.78 13.55
C PRO A 126 4.12 9.29 13.87
N LEU A 127 3.09 8.67 13.30
CA LEU A 127 2.69 7.29 13.59
C LEU A 127 2.65 6.41 12.35
N ILE A 128 1.95 6.82 11.29
CA ILE A 128 1.65 6.01 10.12
C ILE A 128 2.37 6.56 8.90
N ASN A 129 3.14 5.71 8.24
CA ASN A 129 4.01 6.07 7.12
C ASN A 129 4.00 4.98 6.05
N SER A 130 2.82 4.57 5.60
CA SER A 130 2.65 3.42 4.71
C SER A 130 3.50 3.50 3.43
N PHE A 131 3.68 4.70 2.87
CA PHE A 131 4.51 4.92 1.68
C PHE A 131 5.84 5.62 1.96
N ARG A 132 6.37 5.46 3.19
CA ARG A 132 7.66 6.06 3.58
C ARG A 132 8.79 5.71 2.63
N GLU A 133 8.83 4.47 2.20
CA GLU A 133 9.93 3.89 1.42
C GLU A 133 9.62 3.81 -0.08
N VAL A 134 8.63 4.56 -0.58
CA VAL A 134 8.25 4.58 -2.00
C VAL A 134 9.41 4.88 -2.94
N MET A 135 10.40 5.67 -2.50
CA MET A 135 11.60 5.98 -3.28
C MET A 135 12.60 4.81 -3.40
N ASN A 136 12.38 3.73 -2.67
CA ASN A 136 13.22 2.53 -2.80
C ASN A 136 12.83 1.67 -4.00
N LEU A 137 11.65 1.91 -4.58
CA LEU A 137 11.19 1.19 -5.77
C LEU A 137 12.15 1.35 -6.94
N ARG A 138 12.42 0.24 -7.61
CA ARG A 138 13.21 0.16 -8.85
C ARG A 138 12.36 -0.47 -9.94
N VAL A 139 12.55 -0.04 -11.17
CA VAL A 139 11.82 -0.59 -12.33
C VAL A 139 11.90 -2.11 -12.34
N GLY A 140 10.74 -2.75 -12.38
CA GLY A 140 10.59 -4.21 -12.32
C GLY A 140 10.33 -4.77 -10.92
N ASP A 141 10.46 -3.98 -9.85
CA ASP A 141 10.16 -4.46 -8.50
C ASP A 141 8.70 -4.94 -8.41
N PRO A 142 8.48 -6.12 -7.80
CA PRO A 142 7.16 -6.67 -7.66
C PRO A 142 6.38 -6.01 -6.51
N LEU A 143 5.09 -5.81 -6.76
CA LEU A 143 4.10 -5.37 -5.80
C LEU A 143 2.93 -6.35 -5.85
N PHE A 144 2.51 -6.85 -4.70
CA PHE A 144 1.45 -7.86 -4.62
C PHE A 144 0.26 -7.29 -3.86
N ILE A 145 -0.90 -7.38 -4.45
CA ILE A 145 -2.18 -7.04 -3.81
C ILE A 145 -2.91 -8.34 -3.52
N GLU A 146 -3.02 -8.68 -2.24
CA GLU A 146 -3.81 -9.81 -1.78
C GLU A 146 -5.26 -9.37 -1.54
N THR A 147 -6.20 -10.15 -2.05
CA THR A 147 -7.62 -10.06 -1.74
C THR A 147 -8.13 -11.46 -1.35
N LYS A 148 -9.40 -11.60 -1.02
CA LYS A 148 -9.98 -12.92 -0.77
C LYS A 148 -9.94 -13.84 -2.00
N ASP A 149 -9.90 -13.28 -3.23
CA ASP A 149 -9.93 -14.04 -4.47
C ASP A 149 -8.54 -14.55 -4.89
N GLY A 150 -7.48 -13.88 -4.47
CA GLY A 150 -6.10 -14.23 -4.78
C GLY A 150 -5.17 -13.02 -4.82
N TRP A 151 -4.17 -13.13 -5.64
CA TRP A 151 -3.01 -12.25 -5.70
C TRP A 151 -2.93 -11.54 -7.05
N TYR A 152 -3.01 -10.21 -7.05
CA TYR A 152 -2.74 -9.37 -8.23
C TYR A 152 -1.30 -8.93 -8.16
N ILE A 153 -0.54 -9.23 -9.21
CA ILE A 153 0.89 -8.95 -9.30
C ILE A 153 1.09 -7.76 -10.22
N TYR A 154 1.77 -6.75 -9.70
CA TYR A 154 2.13 -5.54 -10.43
C TYR A 154 3.64 -5.39 -10.47
N ARG A 155 4.16 -4.68 -11.49
CA ARG A 155 5.56 -4.29 -11.60
C ARG A 155 5.71 -2.79 -11.61
N PHE A 156 6.52 -2.27 -10.71
CA PHE A 156 6.84 -0.85 -10.70
C PHE A 156 7.50 -0.41 -12.00
N ARG A 157 7.12 0.77 -12.52
CA ARG A 157 7.60 1.31 -13.79
C ARG A 157 8.22 2.67 -13.67
N ASP A 158 7.53 3.62 -13.02
CA ASP A 158 7.96 5.01 -13.03
C ASP A 158 7.47 5.75 -11.79
N ILE A 159 8.11 6.88 -11.51
CA ILE A 159 7.72 7.80 -10.46
C ILE A 159 7.86 9.24 -10.96
N GLU A 160 6.85 10.05 -10.71
CA GLU A 160 6.87 11.47 -11.01
C GLU A 160 6.51 12.32 -9.78
N TYR A 161 6.80 13.61 -9.88
CA TYR A 161 6.43 14.60 -8.87
C TYR A 161 5.44 15.59 -9.47
N VAL A 162 4.35 15.84 -8.76
CA VAL A 162 3.25 16.66 -9.24
C VAL A 162 2.78 17.60 -8.13
N LEU A 163 2.10 18.68 -8.52
CA LEU A 163 1.42 19.54 -7.57
C LEU A 163 0.11 18.87 -7.08
N PRO A 164 -0.39 19.20 -5.88
CA PRO A 164 -1.59 18.57 -5.32
C PRO A 164 -2.87 18.74 -6.14
N ASN A 165 -2.92 19.73 -7.01
CA ASN A 165 -4.06 20.00 -7.89
C ASN A 165 -3.98 19.25 -9.24
N GLU A 166 -2.89 18.57 -9.52
CA GLU A 166 -2.75 17.73 -10.72
C GLU A 166 -3.40 16.35 -10.46
N THR A 167 -4.71 16.32 -10.56
CA THR A 167 -5.52 15.11 -10.22
C THR A 167 -5.68 14.15 -11.38
N ASP A 168 -5.22 14.49 -12.56
CA ASP A 168 -5.22 13.66 -13.77
C ASP A 168 -4.33 12.42 -13.63
N VAL A 169 -3.46 12.36 -12.63
CA VAL A 169 -2.75 11.14 -12.20
C VAL A 169 -3.71 10.02 -11.75
N LEU A 170 -4.95 10.36 -11.40
CA LEU A 170 -6.00 9.42 -10.99
C LEU A 170 -6.93 9.00 -12.16
N ASN A 171 -6.73 9.54 -13.35
CA ASN A 171 -7.51 9.15 -14.52
C ASN A 171 -7.40 7.63 -14.77
N PRO A 172 -8.38 7.00 -15.43
CA PRO A 172 -8.32 5.60 -15.81
C PRO A 172 -7.04 5.22 -16.57
N PHE A 173 -6.51 6.14 -17.39
CA PHE A 173 -5.14 6.12 -17.87
C PHE A 173 -4.43 7.37 -17.33
N PRO A 174 -3.49 7.25 -16.38
CA PRO A 174 -2.84 8.40 -15.76
C PRO A 174 -2.29 9.38 -16.77
N ARG A 175 -2.50 10.69 -16.53
CA ARG A 175 -2.09 11.80 -17.38
C ARG A 175 -2.78 11.91 -18.74
N LEU A 176 -3.65 10.98 -19.09
CA LEU A 176 -4.37 11.01 -20.36
C LEU A 176 -5.89 11.06 -20.11
N GLU A 177 -6.59 11.74 -21.02
CA GLU A 177 -8.04 11.69 -21.07
C GLU A 177 -8.49 10.50 -21.92
N GLY A 178 -9.61 9.88 -21.56
CA GLY A 178 -10.24 8.81 -22.32
C GLY A 178 -10.26 7.47 -21.59
N GLU A 179 -10.61 6.44 -22.33
CA GLU A 179 -10.75 5.08 -21.80
C GLU A 179 -9.39 4.39 -21.67
N PRO A 180 -9.19 3.55 -20.64
CA PRO A 180 -7.91 2.92 -20.34
C PRO A 180 -7.46 1.85 -21.35
N GLY A 181 -8.28 1.51 -22.34
CA GLY A 181 -8.04 0.37 -23.21
C GLY A 181 -8.08 -0.93 -22.40
N LYS A 182 -7.01 -1.74 -22.50
CA LYS A 182 -6.84 -2.97 -21.71
C LYS A 182 -5.77 -2.87 -20.64
N ASP A 183 -5.26 -1.68 -20.41
CA ASP A 183 -4.22 -1.47 -19.39
C ASP A 183 -4.82 -1.58 -17.98
N ARG A 184 -4.04 -2.17 -17.07
CA ARG A 184 -4.33 -2.21 -15.64
C ARG A 184 -3.13 -1.61 -14.94
N ILE A 185 -3.35 -0.44 -14.37
CA ILE A 185 -2.32 0.36 -13.71
C ILE A 185 -2.64 0.38 -12.21
N MET A 186 -1.61 0.37 -11.39
CA MET A 186 -1.71 0.70 -9.97
C MET A 186 -0.89 1.94 -9.70
N THR A 187 -1.51 2.91 -9.06
CA THR A 187 -0.89 4.20 -8.72
C THR A 187 -0.80 4.38 -7.21
N PHE A 188 0.38 4.71 -6.70
CA PHE A 188 0.55 5.19 -5.34
C PHE A 188 0.68 6.70 -5.33
N THR A 189 -0.04 7.36 -4.44
CA THR A 189 0.06 8.80 -4.20
C THR A 189 0.52 9.06 -2.77
N THR A 190 1.53 9.88 -2.60
CA THR A 190 2.06 10.26 -1.29
C THR A 190 2.70 11.64 -1.31
N CYS A 191 3.01 12.18 -0.15
CA CYS A 191 3.63 13.50 -0.02
C CYS A 191 5.09 13.51 -0.48
N HIS A 192 5.54 14.62 -1.07
CA HIS A 192 6.93 14.93 -1.40
C HIS A 192 7.25 16.40 -1.06
N PRO A 193 8.47 16.72 -0.53
CA PRO A 193 9.50 15.80 -0.04
C PRO A 193 9.10 15.05 1.24
N LYS A 194 9.93 14.07 1.66
CA LYS A 194 9.68 13.18 2.82
C LYS A 194 9.52 13.93 4.15
N LEU A 195 10.21 15.02 4.33
CA LEU A 195 10.21 15.81 5.57
C LEU A 195 9.58 17.17 5.30
N ALA A 196 8.51 17.47 6.02
CA ALA A 196 7.80 18.74 6.19
C ALA A 196 7.56 19.63 4.95
N GLY A 197 6.44 20.36 4.93
CA GLY A 197 6.13 21.35 3.88
C GLY A 197 5.98 20.70 2.51
N SER A 198 5.31 19.54 2.43
CA SER A 198 5.16 18.81 1.17
C SER A 198 4.18 19.51 0.24
N ASP A 199 4.73 20.41 -0.56
CA ASP A 199 3.97 21.14 -1.58
C ASP A 199 3.74 20.28 -2.84
N GLU A 200 4.37 19.11 -2.92
CA GLU A 200 4.30 18.17 -4.03
C GLU A 200 3.76 16.83 -3.61
N ARG A 201 3.43 16.00 -4.59
CA ARG A 201 3.10 14.58 -4.44
C ARG A 201 4.09 13.74 -5.23
N ALA A 202 4.54 12.65 -4.65
CA ALA A 202 5.22 11.59 -5.38
C ALA A 202 4.16 10.59 -5.84
N ILE A 203 4.15 10.31 -7.13
CA ILE A 203 3.21 9.42 -7.80
C ILE A 203 4.02 8.27 -8.37
N ALA A 204 3.77 7.05 -7.89
CA ALA A 204 4.47 5.85 -8.36
C ALA A 204 3.51 4.98 -9.17
N TYR A 205 3.91 4.62 -10.39
CA TYR A 205 3.12 3.84 -11.33
C TYR A 205 3.64 2.43 -11.45
N SER A 206 2.71 1.48 -11.45
CA SER A 206 3.01 0.06 -11.66
C SER A 206 2.02 -0.52 -12.65
N VAL A 207 2.46 -1.51 -13.44
CA VAL A 207 1.62 -2.18 -14.42
C VAL A 207 1.34 -3.59 -13.97
N PHE A 208 0.13 -4.05 -14.25
CA PHE A 208 -0.32 -5.40 -13.96
C PHE A 208 0.47 -6.43 -14.78
N GLU A 209 0.92 -7.48 -14.12
CA GLU A 209 1.64 -8.59 -14.74
C GLU A 209 0.78 -9.85 -14.80
N GLY A 210 -0.01 -10.12 -13.74
CA GLY A 210 -0.81 -11.33 -13.68
C GLY A 210 -1.63 -11.45 -12.40
N PHE A 211 -2.47 -12.48 -12.41
CA PHE A 211 -3.28 -12.87 -11.26
C PHE A 211 -3.02 -14.34 -10.91
N GLN A 212 -2.82 -14.61 -9.62
CA GLN A 212 -2.69 -15.96 -9.09
C GLN A 212 -3.87 -16.24 -8.15
N PRO A 213 -4.71 -17.26 -8.44
CA PRO A 213 -5.83 -17.63 -7.56
C PRO A 213 -5.33 -18.01 -6.15
N ARG A 214 -6.12 -17.75 -5.12
CA ARG A 214 -5.78 -18.12 -3.74
C ARG A 214 -5.56 -19.63 -3.59
N SER A 215 -6.26 -20.45 -4.36
CA SER A 215 -6.10 -21.92 -4.36
C SER A 215 -4.71 -22.39 -4.76
N GLU A 216 -3.92 -21.56 -5.43
CA GLU A 216 -2.52 -21.86 -5.79
C GLU A 216 -1.53 -21.44 -4.70
N GLY A 217 -2.04 -20.86 -3.59
CA GLY A 217 -1.21 -20.39 -2.47
C GLY A 217 -0.60 -19.03 -2.68
N ILE A 218 0.42 -18.73 -1.87
CA ILE A 218 1.17 -17.47 -1.94
C ILE A 218 2.14 -17.51 -3.14
N PRO A 219 2.25 -16.46 -3.95
CA PRO A 219 3.19 -16.42 -5.07
C PRO A 219 4.62 -16.78 -4.65
N ASP A 220 5.26 -17.69 -5.38
CA ASP A 220 6.62 -18.15 -5.11
C ASP A 220 7.64 -17.03 -5.04
N GLU A 221 7.47 -16.00 -5.89
CA GLU A 221 8.32 -14.82 -5.87
C GLU A 221 8.19 -14.06 -4.55
N LEU A 222 6.96 -13.88 -4.05
CA LEU A 222 6.74 -13.24 -2.75
C LEU A 222 7.35 -14.07 -1.62
N LEU A 223 7.22 -15.40 -1.65
CA LEU A 223 7.83 -16.30 -0.66
C LEU A 223 9.37 -16.25 -0.67
N LYS A 224 9.99 -16.01 -1.82
CA LYS A 224 11.45 -15.81 -1.94
C LYS A 224 11.89 -14.48 -1.35
N LEU A 225 11.12 -13.41 -1.60
CA LEU A 225 11.44 -12.04 -1.17
C LEU A 225 11.01 -11.77 0.30
N ASN A 226 9.99 -12.47 0.79
CA ASN A 226 9.51 -12.43 2.16
C ASN A 226 9.44 -13.85 2.77
N PRO A 227 10.57 -14.40 3.23
CA PRO A 227 10.61 -15.75 3.78
C PRO A 227 9.76 -15.97 5.04
N SER A 228 9.36 -14.90 5.75
CA SER A 228 8.51 -15.01 6.94
C SER A 228 7.11 -15.58 6.63
N LEU A 229 6.66 -15.47 5.38
CA LEU A 229 5.38 -16.02 4.93
C LEU A 229 5.38 -17.55 4.72
N LYS A 230 6.54 -18.21 4.73
CA LYS A 230 6.64 -19.68 4.52
C LYS A 230 5.95 -20.53 5.58
N GLY A 231 5.57 -19.95 6.70
CA GLY A 231 4.80 -20.62 7.76
C GLY A 231 3.33 -20.21 7.82
N ALA A 232 2.93 -19.22 7.04
CA ALA A 232 1.54 -18.79 6.96
C ALA A 232 0.75 -19.83 6.14
N LYS A 233 -0.27 -20.43 6.75
CA LYS A 233 -1.22 -21.28 6.01
C LYS A 233 -2.07 -20.34 5.15
N SER A 234 -1.95 -20.50 3.84
CA SER A 234 -2.85 -19.92 2.83
C SER A 234 -4.25 -20.48 2.96
#